data_a61c4fdb6d7a98053051f328a3678041
#
_entry.id   a61c4fdb6d7a98053051f328a3678041
#
_cell.length_a   1.000
_cell.length_b   1.000
_cell.length_c   1.000
_cell.angle_alpha   90.00
_cell.angle_beta   90.00
_cell.angle_gamma   90.00
#
_symmetry.space_group_name_H-M   'P 1'
#
loop_
_entity.id
_entity.type
_entity.pdbx_description
1 polymer ?
#
loop_
_entity_poly.entity_id
_entity_poly.type
_entity_poly.pdbx_seq_one_letter_code
_entity_poly.pdbx_strand_id
1 'polypeptide(L)'
;RDGAALKILKELAPDLVVVVAYGRILPDDILAVPPLGCINIHGSLLPKYRGAAPIQWSVLNGDEITGVTSMYLASEMDTGDLIYTAETKIGEYETSAQLFDRLAVLGGELLCKTVSDIKSGTAPCTPQNHQLATLAPPLSKEMSPIDWNNSPRAIIKQICGLNPWPVATTELLGVSFRIFAAEYSENTTTKPAGSVLSADKKGIEVACGAGKTLLITRLQAAGGKQMSAADYLLGHPMTL
;
A
#
# COMPACT_ATOMS: atom_id res chain seq x y z
N ARG A 1 -2.58 7.82 -27.72
CA ARG A 1 -1.93 9.03 -28.27
C ARG A 1 -2.36 9.36 -29.69
N ASP A 2 -3.15 8.50 -30.30
CA ASP A 2 -3.68 8.61 -31.67
C ASP A 2 -5.09 9.24 -31.75
N GLY A 3 -5.63 9.75 -30.63
CA GLY A 3 -6.97 10.32 -30.55
C GLY A 3 -8.13 9.31 -30.58
N ALA A 4 -7.85 8.01 -30.67
CA ALA A 4 -8.89 6.98 -30.77
C ALA A 4 -9.81 6.97 -29.55
N ALA A 5 -9.26 7.09 -28.34
CA ALA A 5 -10.03 7.13 -27.10
C ALA A 5 -10.96 8.36 -27.04
N LEU A 6 -10.47 9.53 -27.44
CA LEU A 6 -11.27 10.75 -27.50
C LEU A 6 -12.43 10.63 -28.49
N LYS A 7 -12.19 10.04 -29.67
CA LYS A 7 -13.23 9.81 -30.67
C LYS A 7 -14.31 8.89 -30.13
N ILE A 8 -13.92 7.76 -29.51
CA ILE A 8 -14.86 6.81 -28.93
C ILE A 8 -15.68 7.46 -27.81
N LEU A 9 -15.04 8.22 -26.91
CA LEU A 9 -15.76 8.91 -25.84
C LEU A 9 -16.76 9.93 -26.37
N LYS A 10 -16.41 10.69 -27.42
CA LYS A 10 -17.33 11.63 -28.06
C LYS A 10 -18.52 10.93 -28.73
N GLU A 11 -18.31 9.76 -29.35
CA GLU A 11 -19.36 8.95 -29.94
C GLU A 11 -20.28 8.35 -28.88
N LEU A 12 -19.74 7.90 -27.73
CA LEU A 12 -20.52 7.36 -26.61
C LEU A 12 -21.28 8.43 -25.84
N ALA A 13 -20.81 9.69 -25.90
CA ALA A 13 -21.38 10.84 -25.18
C ALA A 13 -21.76 10.53 -23.72
N PRO A 14 -20.85 10.02 -22.87
CA PRO A 14 -21.18 9.71 -21.50
C PRO A 14 -21.47 10.98 -20.70
N ASP A 15 -22.44 10.93 -19.77
CA ASP A 15 -22.72 12.03 -18.85
C ASP A 15 -21.61 12.19 -17.79
N LEU A 16 -21.02 11.11 -17.35
CA LEU A 16 -19.97 11.02 -16.34
C LEU A 16 -18.98 9.94 -16.72
N VAL A 17 -17.69 10.16 -16.48
CA VAL A 17 -16.65 9.13 -16.62
C VAL A 17 -16.07 8.79 -15.24
N VAL A 18 -16.07 7.49 -14.92
CA VAL A 18 -15.46 6.97 -13.70
C VAL A 18 -14.13 6.32 -14.04
N VAL A 19 -13.08 6.70 -13.32
CA VAL A 19 -11.74 6.16 -13.49
C VAL A 19 -11.30 5.51 -12.17
N VAL A 20 -10.81 4.28 -12.22
CA VAL A 20 -10.25 3.59 -11.05
C VAL A 20 -8.99 2.86 -11.48
N ALA A 21 -7.89 3.07 -10.79
CA ALA A 21 -6.61 2.38 -11.00
C ALA A 21 -6.12 2.37 -12.47
N TYR A 22 -6.38 3.43 -13.23
CA TYR A 22 -6.06 3.50 -14.66
C TYR A 22 -4.55 3.65 -14.93
N GLY A 23 -3.81 4.26 -14.00
CA GLY A 23 -2.36 4.37 -14.04
C GLY A 23 -1.82 5.36 -15.08
N ARG A 24 -2.67 6.25 -15.62
CA ARG A 24 -2.27 7.30 -16.57
C ARG A 24 -3.04 8.57 -16.29
N ILE A 25 -2.40 9.72 -16.55
CA ILE A 25 -3.05 11.03 -16.55
C ILE A 25 -3.91 11.14 -17.80
N LEU A 26 -5.17 11.55 -17.62
CA LEU A 26 -6.08 11.86 -18.73
C LEU A 26 -5.79 13.27 -19.23
N PRO A 27 -5.67 13.48 -20.54
CA PRO A 27 -5.52 14.80 -21.12
C PRO A 27 -6.81 15.62 -21.02
N ASP A 28 -6.68 16.94 -21.04
CA ASP A 28 -7.77 17.90 -20.82
C ASP A 28 -8.92 17.75 -21.85
N ASP A 29 -8.62 17.35 -23.07
CA ASP A 29 -9.61 17.11 -24.10
C ASP A 29 -10.49 15.90 -23.81
N ILE A 30 -10.00 14.90 -23.06
CA ILE A 30 -10.78 13.77 -22.54
C ILE A 30 -11.56 14.21 -21.29
N LEU A 31 -10.94 14.95 -20.39
CA LEU A 31 -11.61 15.42 -19.16
C LEU A 31 -12.82 16.32 -19.46
N ALA A 32 -12.77 17.04 -20.59
CA ALA A 32 -13.85 17.95 -21.02
C ALA A 32 -15.02 17.26 -21.76
N VAL A 33 -14.95 15.94 -22.04
CA VAL A 33 -16.02 15.26 -22.79
C VAL A 33 -17.31 15.10 -21.97
N PRO A 34 -17.28 14.54 -20.74
CA PRO A 34 -18.51 14.32 -19.99
C PRO A 34 -18.99 15.60 -19.30
N PRO A 35 -20.27 16.00 -19.47
CA PRO A 35 -20.80 17.23 -18.88
C PRO A 35 -20.79 17.24 -17.34
N LEU A 36 -20.86 16.06 -16.70
CA LEU A 36 -20.75 15.91 -15.22
C LEU A 36 -19.30 15.65 -14.76
N GLY A 37 -18.33 15.71 -15.68
CA GLY A 37 -16.92 15.57 -15.40
C GLY A 37 -16.40 14.14 -15.35
N CYS A 38 -15.14 14.02 -15.00
CA CYS A 38 -14.47 12.74 -14.75
C CYS A 38 -14.15 12.62 -13.27
N ILE A 39 -14.43 11.47 -12.66
CA ILE A 39 -14.15 11.22 -11.24
C ILE A 39 -13.21 10.03 -11.06
N ASN A 40 -12.48 10.02 -9.93
CA ASN A 40 -11.63 8.92 -9.51
C ASN A 40 -11.96 8.50 -8.08
N ILE A 41 -11.75 7.21 -7.78
CA ILE A 41 -11.66 6.70 -6.42
C ILE A 41 -10.19 6.47 -6.12
N HIS A 42 -9.65 7.27 -5.21
CA HIS A 42 -8.25 7.24 -4.82
C HIS A 42 -8.08 6.49 -3.50
N GLY A 43 -7.06 5.62 -3.40
CA GLY A 43 -6.85 4.72 -2.25
C GLY A 43 -6.13 5.39 -1.07
N SER A 44 -6.45 6.64 -0.77
CA SER A 44 -6.00 7.36 0.43
C SER A 44 -6.99 8.43 0.86
N LEU A 45 -6.74 9.04 2.01
CA LEU A 45 -7.41 10.26 2.47
C LEU A 45 -6.66 11.48 1.91
N LEU A 46 -7.05 11.91 0.71
CA LEU A 46 -6.46 13.09 0.09
C LEU A 46 -6.62 14.34 0.98
N PRO A 47 -5.61 15.24 0.98
CA PRO A 47 -4.49 15.35 0.05
C PRO A 47 -3.26 14.50 0.39
N LYS A 48 -3.31 13.62 1.40
CA LYS A 48 -2.20 12.70 1.67
C LYS A 48 -2.08 11.62 0.59
N TYR A 49 -0.83 11.25 0.27
CA TYR A 49 -0.53 10.10 -0.61
C TYR A 49 -1.05 10.26 -2.04
N ARG A 50 -0.86 11.44 -2.67
CA ARG A 50 -1.04 11.57 -4.11
C ARG A 50 -0.04 10.69 -4.85
N GLY A 51 -0.48 9.95 -5.87
CA GLY A 51 0.41 9.14 -6.69
C GLY A 51 0.03 7.69 -6.82
N ALA A 52 1.03 6.86 -7.17
CA ALA A 52 0.82 5.53 -7.70
C ALA A 52 0.59 4.44 -6.62
N ALA A 53 1.05 4.65 -5.38
CA ALA A 53 1.07 3.59 -4.35
C ALA A 53 0.51 4.06 -2.99
N PRO A 54 -0.65 4.76 -2.93
CA PRO A 54 -1.16 5.35 -1.68
C PRO A 54 -1.40 4.31 -0.58
N ILE A 55 -1.93 3.14 -0.92
CA ILE A 55 -2.24 2.05 0.03
C ILE A 55 -0.97 1.51 0.66
N GLN A 56 0.06 1.25 -0.16
CA GLN A 56 1.33 0.74 0.34
C GLN A 56 2.03 1.74 1.25
N TRP A 57 2.03 3.02 0.86
CA TRP A 57 2.69 4.06 1.65
C TRP A 57 1.99 4.33 2.98
N SER A 58 0.67 4.22 3.08
CA SER A 58 -0.02 4.32 4.37
C SER A 58 0.40 3.20 5.33
N VAL A 59 0.59 1.96 4.82
CA VAL A 59 1.10 0.84 5.63
C VAL A 59 2.57 1.03 5.98
N LEU A 60 3.43 1.38 5.01
CA LEU A 60 4.87 1.60 5.21
C LEU A 60 5.15 2.67 6.26
N ASN A 61 4.39 3.76 6.25
CA ASN A 61 4.52 4.85 7.22
C ASN A 61 3.93 4.51 8.60
N GLY A 62 3.23 3.37 8.72
CA GLY A 62 2.63 2.94 9.97
C GLY A 62 1.44 3.80 10.41
N ASP A 63 0.68 4.35 9.45
CA ASP A 63 -0.56 5.07 9.74
C ASP A 63 -1.55 4.13 10.43
N GLU A 64 -2.31 4.66 11.38
CA GLU A 64 -3.36 3.90 12.08
C GLU A 64 -4.69 3.94 11.33
N ILE A 65 -4.90 5.01 10.55
CA ILE A 65 -6.12 5.27 9.79
C ILE A 65 -5.73 5.60 8.36
N THR A 66 -6.47 5.04 7.42
CA THR A 66 -6.45 5.36 6.00
C THR A 66 -7.87 5.39 5.46
N GLY A 67 -8.04 5.40 4.16
CA GLY A 67 -9.36 5.38 3.56
C GLY A 67 -9.32 5.50 2.05
N VAL A 68 -10.46 5.86 1.51
CA VAL A 68 -10.63 6.15 0.09
C VAL A 68 -11.24 7.54 -0.07
N THR A 69 -10.91 8.20 -1.17
CA THR A 69 -11.44 9.50 -1.54
C THR A 69 -12.05 9.44 -2.92
N SER A 70 -13.29 9.88 -3.08
CA SER A 70 -13.84 10.21 -4.40
C SER A 70 -13.53 11.67 -4.70
N MET A 71 -13.03 11.93 -5.92
CA MET A 71 -12.58 13.26 -6.35
C MET A 71 -12.87 13.49 -7.83
N TYR A 72 -12.99 14.73 -8.24
CA TYR A 72 -12.92 15.09 -9.65
C TYR A 72 -11.49 14.95 -10.17
N LEU A 73 -11.33 14.51 -11.41
CA LEU A 73 -10.03 14.49 -12.06
C LEU A 73 -9.65 15.89 -12.56
N ALA A 74 -8.37 16.22 -12.44
CA ALA A 74 -7.76 17.44 -12.95
C ALA A 74 -6.57 17.06 -13.84
N SER A 75 -5.98 18.05 -14.52
CA SER A 75 -4.78 17.89 -15.37
C SER A 75 -3.54 17.44 -14.60
N GLU A 76 -3.46 17.76 -13.30
CA GLU A 76 -2.37 17.30 -12.43
C GLU A 76 -2.82 16.09 -11.62
N MET A 77 -1.86 15.21 -11.33
CA MET A 77 -2.12 13.93 -10.63
C MET A 77 -2.69 14.14 -9.23
N ASP A 78 -3.90 13.62 -9.00
CA ASP A 78 -4.63 13.57 -7.74
C ASP A 78 -4.82 14.95 -7.06
N THR A 79 -4.95 16.02 -7.83
CA THR A 79 -5.10 17.39 -7.33
C THR A 79 -6.52 17.95 -7.40
N GLY A 80 -7.43 17.27 -8.07
CA GLY A 80 -8.81 17.74 -8.28
C GLY A 80 -9.62 17.83 -6.98
N ASP A 81 -10.75 18.47 -7.06
CA ASP A 81 -11.61 18.73 -5.91
C ASP A 81 -12.20 17.46 -5.31
N LEU A 82 -12.26 17.42 -3.99
CA LEU A 82 -12.78 16.29 -3.21
C LEU A 82 -14.31 16.29 -3.25
N ILE A 83 -14.88 15.08 -3.36
CA ILE A 83 -16.31 14.87 -3.26
C ILE A 83 -16.62 14.27 -1.88
N TYR A 84 -16.11 13.05 -1.62
CA TYR A 84 -16.30 12.37 -0.33
C TYR A 84 -15.03 11.63 0.08
N THR A 85 -14.94 11.32 1.38
CA THR A 85 -13.95 10.41 1.96
C THR A 85 -14.66 9.35 2.79
N ALA A 86 -14.06 8.16 2.85
CA ALA A 86 -14.47 7.11 3.77
C ALA A 86 -13.22 6.52 4.44
N GLU A 87 -13.23 6.49 5.78
CA GLU A 87 -12.08 6.10 6.60
C GLU A 87 -12.17 4.65 7.05
N THR A 88 -11.01 4.03 7.28
CA THR A 88 -10.88 2.72 7.92
C THR A 88 -9.57 2.64 8.70
N LYS A 89 -9.53 1.80 9.74
CA LYS A 89 -8.30 1.51 10.49
C LYS A 89 -7.41 0.56 9.71
N ILE A 90 -6.10 0.70 9.86
CA ILE A 90 -5.10 -0.28 9.39
C ILE A 90 -4.79 -1.21 10.55
N GLY A 91 -4.88 -2.53 10.31
CA GLY A 91 -4.50 -3.55 11.29
C GLY A 91 -3.00 -3.56 11.57
N GLU A 92 -2.59 -3.98 12.78
CA GLU A 92 -1.17 -3.96 13.19
C GLU A 92 -0.26 -4.73 12.23
N TYR A 93 -0.70 -5.91 11.78
CA TYR A 93 0.02 -6.80 10.87
C TYR A 93 -0.66 -6.90 9.50
N GLU A 94 -1.54 -5.95 9.18
CA GLU A 94 -2.27 -5.96 7.92
C GLU A 94 -1.34 -5.63 6.76
N THR A 95 -1.33 -6.49 5.75
CA THR A 95 -0.54 -6.27 4.54
C THR A 95 -1.23 -5.30 3.58
N SER A 96 -0.44 -4.69 2.70
CA SER A 96 -1.00 -3.83 1.64
C SER A 96 -2.03 -4.55 0.76
N ALA A 97 -1.85 -5.86 0.52
CA ALA A 97 -2.82 -6.67 -0.23
C ALA A 97 -4.17 -6.77 0.51
N GLN A 98 -4.13 -7.11 1.80
CA GLN A 98 -5.35 -7.22 2.61
C GLN A 98 -6.07 -5.87 2.73
N LEU A 99 -5.32 -4.80 2.94
CA LEU A 99 -5.86 -3.45 2.99
C LEU A 99 -6.46 -3.05 1.63
N PHE A 100 -5.80 -3.39 0.51
CA PHE A 100 -6.32 -3.15 -0.83
C PHE A 100 -7.70 -3.78 -1.03
N ASP A 101 -7.88 -5.05 -0.65
CA ASP A 101 -9.16 -5.75 -0.79
C ASP A 101 -10.28 -5.05 0.00
N ARG A 102 -9.99 -4.61 1.23
CA ARG A 102 -10.97 -3.86 2.05
C ARG A 102 -11.29 -2.48 1.47
N LEU A 103 -10.25 -1.76 1.00
CA LEU A 103 -10.45 -0.44 0.39
C LEU A 103 -11.17 -0.54 -0.96
N ALA A 104 -11.04 -1.64 -1.70
CA ALA A 104 -11.80 -1.86 -2.93
C ALA A 104 -13.32 -1.95 -2.65
N VAL A 105 -13.73 -2.63 -1.58
CA VAL A 105 -15.14 -2.68 -1.16
C VAL A 105 -15.62 -1.31 -0.72
N LEU A 106 -14.89 -0.66 0.19
CA LEU A 106 -15.21 0.68 0.70
C LEU A 106 -15.30 1.73 -0.43
N GLY A 107 -14.37 1.64 -1.39
CA GLY A 107 -14.34 2.50 -2.58
C GLY A 107 -15.54 2.27 -3.50
N GLY A 108 -15.99 1.03 -3.64
CA GLY A 108 -17.19 0.69 -4.41
C GLY A 108 -18.47 1.30 -3.79
N GLU A 109 -18.62 1.20 -2.46
CA GLU A 109 -19.74 1.83 -1.75
C GLU A 109 -19.70 3.36 -1.87
N LEU A 110 -18.52 3.96 -1.69
CA LEU A 110 -18.33 5.40 -1.86
C LEU A 110 -18.63 5.86 -3.28
N LEU A 111 -18.24 5.07 -4.29
CA LEU A 111 -18.51 5.36 -5.70
C LEU A 111 -20.02 5.39 -5.99
N CYS A 112 -20.78 4.40 -5.51
CA CYS A 112 -22.22 4.36 -5.71
C CYS A 112 -22.90 5.62 -5.15
N LYS A 113 -22.53 6.04 -3.93
CA LYS A 113 -23.00 7.30 -3.34
C LYS A 113 -22.59 8.50 -4.19
N THR A 114 -21.34 8.58 -4.58
CA THR A 114 -20.79 9.70 -5.36
C THR A 114 -21.54 9.88 -6.68
N VAL A 115 -21.74 8.80 -7.42
CA VAL A 115 -22.46 8.83 -8.72
C VAL A 115 -23.92 9.26 -8.52
N SER A 116 -24.58 8.74 -7.48
CA SER A 116 -25.96 9.13 -7.15
C SER A 116 -26.09 10.63 -6.90
N ASP A 117 -25.19 11.18 -6.09
CA ASP A 117 -25.23 12.57 -5.67
C ASP A 117 -24.79 13.54 -6.79
N ILE A 118 -23.85 13.13 -7.65
CA ILE A 118 -23.52 13.87 -8.87
C ILE A 118 -24.73 13.95 -9.80
N LYS A 119 -25.42 12.82 -10.02
CA LYS A 119 -26.62 12.75 -10.86
C LYS A 119 -27.75 13.64 -10.34
N SER A 120 -27.91 13.76 -9.01
CA SER A 120 -28.93 14.61 -8.40
C SER A 120 -28.51 16.08 -8.25
N GLY A 121 -27.26 16.41 -8.56
CA GLY A 121 -26.71 17.77 -8.40
C GLY A 121 -26.44 18.16 -6.94
N THR A 122 -26.32 17.18 -6.04
CA THR A 122 -26.09 17.38 -4.59
C THR A 122 -24.67 17.03 -4.14
N ALA A 123 -23.83 16.53 -5.03
CA ALA A 123 -22.45 16.20 -4.70
C ALA A 123 -21.64 17.45 -4.33
N PRO A 124 -20.90 17.44 -3.22
CA PRO A 124 -20.02 18.55 -2.87
C PRO A 124 -18.82 18.61 -3.83
N CYS A 125 -18.20 19.78 -3.87
CA CYS A 125 -16.98 20.02 -4.62
C CYS A 125 -16.07 20.90 -3.75
N THR A 126 -15.08 20.28 -3.09
CA THR A 126 -14.24 20.94 -2.09
C THR A 126 -12.78 20.96 -2.55
N PRO A 127 -12.19 22.14 -2.76
CA PRO A 127 -10.77 22.24 -3.10
C PRO A 127 -9.87 21.57 -2.06
N GLN A 128 -8.82 20.92 -2.54
CA GLN A 128 -7.81 20.31 -1.65
C GLN A 128 -6.92 21.39 -1.03
N ASN A 129 -6.52 21.21 0.23
CA ASN A 129 -5.45 21.99 0.83
C ASN A 129 -4.09 21.42 0.35
N HIS A 130 -3.51 22.04 -0.68
CA HIS A 130 -2.26 21.60 -1.30
C HIS A 130 -1.05 21.64 -0.35
N GLN A 131 -1.09 22.44 0.72
CA GLN A 131 -0.01 22.49 1.72
C GLN A 131 0.09 21.21 2.57
N LEU A 132 -0.98 20.44 2.66
CA LEU A 132 -1.04 19.18 3.39
C LEU A 132 -0.77 17.96 2.48
N ALA A 133 -0.51 18.17 1.20
CA ALA A 133 -0.29 17.09 0.26
C ALA A 133 1.03 16.36 0.53
N THR A 134 0.96 15.02 0.49
CA THR A 134 2.12 14.15 0.49
C THR A 134 2.10 13.26 -0.74
N LEU A 135 3.27 12.74 -1.14
CA LEU A 135 3.41 11.90 -2.31
C LEU A 135 3.52 10.42 -1.96
N ALA A 136 2.99 9.57 -2.82
CA ALA A 136 3.08 8.12 -2.77
C ALA A 136 3.68 7.59 -4.10
N PRO A 137 5.01 7.72 -4.29
CA PRO A 137 5.66 7.26 -5.50
C PRO A 137 5.52 5.75 -5.70
N PRO A 138 5.73 5.23 -6.93
CA PRO A 138 5.78 3.80 -7.18
C PRO A 138 6.78 3.10 -6.26
N LEU A 139 6.44 1.88 -5.83
CA LEU A 139 7.38 1.05 -5.11
C LEU A 139 8.49 0.56 -6.05
N SER A 140 9.64 0.20 -5.48
CA SER A 140 10.76 -0.36 -6.22
C SER A 140 11.43 -1.51 -5.45
N LYS A 141 12.23 -2.32 -6.14
CA LYS A 141 12.95 -3.45 -5.52
C LYS A 141 14.04 -3.00 -4.55
N GLU A 142 14.54 -1.81 -4.70
CA GLU A 142 15.52 -1.20 -3.81
C GLU A 142 14.99 -0.98 -2.40
N MET A 143 13.66 -0.98 -2.24
CA MET A 143 12.99 -0.91 -0.93
C MET A 143 12.93 -2.26 -0.20
N SER A 144 13.27 -3.37 -0.88
CA SER A 144 13.13 -4.73 -0.33
C SER A 144 14.10 -5.07 0.81
N PRO A 145 15.40 -4.69 0.78
CA PRO A 145 16.33 -5.09 1.83
C PRO A 145 15.91 -4.55 3.19
N ILE A 146 15.85 -5.45 4.19
CA ILE A 146 15.58 -5.07 5.58
C ILE A 146 16.86 -4.48 6.19
N ASP A 147 16.75 -3.26 6.70
CA ASP A 147 17.76 -2.69 7.58
C ASP A 147 17.40 -3.04 9.04
N TRP A 148 18.12 -4.00 9.60
CA TRP A 148 17.92 -4.47 10.96
C TRP A 148 18.23 -3.44 12.04
N ASN A 149 18.91 -2.33 11.73
CA ASN A 149 19.12 -1.22 12.67
C ASN A 149 17.83 -0.45 12.95
N ASN A 150 16.79 -0.63 12.13
CA ASN A 150 15.49 -0.04 12.37
C ASN A 150 14.78 -0.71 13.56
N SER A 151 13.76 -0.01 14.09
CA SER A 151 12.89 -0.56 15.14
C SER A 151 12.07 -1.74 14.61
N PRO A 152 11.66 -2.70 15.49
CA PRO A 152 10.76 -3.78 15.09
C PRO A 152 9.50 -3.30 14.38
N ARG A 153 8.91 -2.19 14.83
CA ARG A 153 7.73 -1.58 14.19
C ARG A 153 8.02 -1.18 12.74
N ALA A 154 9.12 -0.48 12.50
CA ALA A 154 9.47 -0.04 11.15
C ALA A 154 9.70 -1.24 10.21
N ILE A 155 10.36 -2.30 10.70
CA ILE A 155 10.60 -3.52 9.94
C ILE A 155 9.29 -4.26 9.64
N ILE A 156 8.38 -4.40 10.63
CA ILE A 156 7.06 -5.01 10.42
C ILE A 156 6.26 -4.21 9.39
N LYS A 157 6.25 -2.88 9.48
CA LYS A 157 5.54 -2.04 8.50
C LYS A 157 6.17 -2.13 7.10
N GLN A 158 7.48 -2.28 6.98
CA GLN A 158 8.14 -2.59 5.71
C GLN A 158 7.69 -3.95 5.16
N ILE A 159 7.68 -5.01 5.97
CA ILE A 159 7.22 -6.34 5.57
C ILE A 159 5.76 -6.29 5.10
N CYS A 160 4.88 -5.66 5.86
CA CYS A 160 3.46 -5.53 5.53
C CYS A 160 3.22 -4.65 4.29
N GLY A 161 3.87 -3.49 4.22
CA GLY A 161 3.70 -2.52 3.14
C GLY A 161 4.22 -3.01 1.79
N LEU A 162 5.28 -3.81 1.79
CA LEU A 162 5.85 -4.39 0.58
C LEU A 162 5.24 -5.75 0.17
N ASN A 163 4.27 -6.26 0.90
CA ASN A 163 3.60 -7.51 0.59
C ASN A 163 2.30 -7.24 -0.21
N PRO A 164 2.13 -7.74 -1.45
CA PRO A 164 2.83 -8.88 -2.06
C PRO A 164 4.01 -8.51 -2.96
N TRP A 165 4.29 -7.26 -3.20
CA TRP A 165 5.39 -6.81 -4.07
C TRP A 165 5.97 -5.48 -3.55
N PRO A 166 7.31 -5.30 -3.58
CA PRO A 166 8.36 -6.22 -4.06
C PRO A 166 8.76 -7.32 -3.06
N VAL A 167 8.19 -7.37 -1.86
CA VAL A 167 8.47 -8.22 -0.70
C VAL A 167 9.78 -7.84 -0.01
N ALA A 168 9.75 -7.75 1.31
CA ALA A 168 10.95 -7.50 2.12
C ALA A 168 11.94 -8.68 2.01
N THR A 169 13.23 -8.38 1.93
CA THR A 169 14.31 -9.39 1.78
C THR A 169 15.38 -9.22 2.84
N THR A 170 16.03 -10.31 3.17
CA THR A 170 17.19 -10.32 4.07
C THR A 170 18.09 -11.51 3.79
N GLU A 171 19.33 -11.44 4.27
CA GLU A 171 20.23 -12.59 4.37
C GLU A 171 20.47 -12.90 5.86
N LEU A 172 20.26 -14.15 6.25
CA LEU A 172 20.50 -14.63 7.61
C LEU A 172 21.36 -15.89 7.54
N LEU A 173 22.48 -15.89 8.25
CA LEU A 173 23.44 -17.02 8.27
C LEU A 173 23.81 -17.53 6.87
N GLY A 174 24.00 -16.62 5.90
CA GLY A 174 24.39 -16.95 4.53
C GLY A 174 23.25 -17.44 3.63
N VAL A 175 21.99 -17.41 4.11
CA VAL A 175 20.80 -17.79 3.32
C VAL A 175 19.96 -16.58 3.03
N SER A 176 19.60 -16.37 1.76
CA SER A 176 18.72 -15.29 1.33
C SER A 176 17.25 -15.68 1.47
N PHE A 177 16.47 -14.78 2.07
CA PHE A 177 15.04 -14.95 2.32
C PHE A 177 14.22 -13.78 1.80
N ARG A 178 12.99 -14.08 1.38
CA ARG A 178 11.87 -13.14 1.33
C ARG A 178 11.05 -13.31 2.59
N ILE A 179 10.68 -12.22 3.24
CA ILE A 179 9.95 -12.23 4.50
C ILE A 179 8.53 -11.75 4.26
N PHE A 180 7.54 -12.58 4.66
CA PHE A 180 6.12 -12.32 4.43
C PHE A 180 5.35 -12.00 5.71
N ALA A 181 5.85 -12.45 6.87
CA ALA A 181 5.29 -12.10 8.17
C ALA A 181 6.35 -12.13 9.27
N ALA A 182 6.20 -11.21 10.19
CA ALA A 182 6.98 -11.14 11.42
C ALA A 182 6.13 -10.54 12.54
N GLU A 183 6.48 -10.84 13.78
CA GLU A 183 5.77 -10.41 14.97
C GLU A 183 6.72 -9.75 15.96
N TYR A 184 6.20 -8.91 16.83
CA TYR A 184 6.97 -8.37 17.94
C TYR A 184 7.43 -9.48 18.89
N SER A 185 8.64 -9.36 19.38
CA SER A 185 9.15 -10.17 20.47
C SER A 185 9.32 -9.30 21.72
N GLU A 186 9.03 -9.86 22.88
CA GLU A 186 9.25 -9.21 24.17
C GLU A 186 10.73 -9.23 24.61
N ASN A 187 11.56 -9.98 23.88
CA ASN A 187 12.96 -10.17 24.21
C ASN A 187 13.80 -8.92 23.89
N THR A 188 14.92 -8.82 24.59
CA THR A 188 15.95 -7.80 24.33
C THR A 188 17.31 -8.48 24.21
N THR A 189 18.23 -7.84 23.51
CA THR A 189 19.58 -8.40 23.30
C THR A 189 20.63 -7.31 23.22
N THR A 190 21.88 -7.68 23.51
CA THR A 190 23.06 -6.85 23.26
C THR A 190 23.82 -7.26 22.00
N LYS A 191 23.35 -8.32 21.29
CA LYS A 191 23.96 -8.73 20.01
C LYS A 191 23.71 -7.66 18.94
N PRO A 192 24.58 -7.54 17.95
CA PRO A 192 24.41 -6.61 16.84
C PRO A 192 23.09 -6.85 16.09
N ALA A 193 22.49 -5.79 15.55
CA ALA A 193 21.32 -5.86 14.70
C ALA A 193 21.56 -6.81 13.51
N GLY A 194 20.55 -7.61 13.14
CA GLY A 194 20.66 -8.67 12.14
C GLY A 194 21.18 -10.01 12.66
N SER A 195 21.65 -10.10 13.92
CA SER A 195 22.04 -11.38 14.51
C SER A 195 20.84 -12.28 14.73
N VAL A 196 20.91 -13.53 14.29
CA VAL A 196 19.94 -14.57 14.65
C VAL A 196 20.17 -14.98 16.10
N LEU A 197 19.13 -14.94 16.91
CA LEU A 197 19.16 -15.23 18.35
C LEU A 197 18.64 -16.62 18.67
N SER A 198 17.58 -17.02 17.98
CA SER A 198 17.02 -18.37 18.06
C SER A 198 16.37 -18.73 16.71
N ALA A 199 16.32 -20.02 16.44
CA ALA A 199 15.65 -20.60 15.27
C ALA A 199 14.99 -21.91 15.72
N ASP A 200 13.69 -21.87 16.01
CA ASP A 200 12.95 -22.98 16.59
C ASP A 200 11.51 -23.08 16.06
N LYS A 201 10.69 -23.90 16.69
CA LYS A 201 9.26 -24.11 16.33
C LYS A 201 8.40 -22.85 16.36
N LYS A 202 8.85 -21.75 16.93
CA LYS A 202 8.15 -20.46 16.93
C LYS A 202 8.50 -19.64 15.69
N GLY A 203 9.70 -19.79 15.17
CA GLY A 203 10.22 -19.02 14.04
C GLY A 203 11.71 -18.68 14.19
N ILE A 204 12.14 -17.63 13.52
CA ILE A 204 13.52 -17.13 13.56
C ILE A 204 13.50 -15.78 14.28
N GLU A 205 14.13 -15.72 15.46
CA GLU A 205 14.26 -14.49 16.20
C GLU A 205 15.53 -13.74 15.80
N VAL A 206 15.39 -12.47 15.46
CA VAL A 206 16.48 -11.62 14.95
C VAL A 206 16.59 -10.36 15.78
N ALA A 207 17.81 -9.96 16.08
CA ALA A 207 18.14 -8.71 16.75
C ALA A 207 17.81 -7.50 15.84
N CYS A 208 17.15 -6.48 16.41
CA CYS A 208 16.79 -5.24 15.76
C CYS A 208 17.44 -4.03 16.44
N GLY A 209 17.17 -2.85 15.90
CA GLY A 209 17.62 -1.60 16.50
C GLY A 209 17.19 -1.41 17.95
N ALA A 210 17.97 -0.63 18.70
CA ALA A 210 17.77 -0.35 20.13
C ALA A 210 17.72 -1.60 21.05
N GLY A 211 18.41 -2.68 20.65
CA GLY A 211 18.48 -3.91 21.45
C GLY A 211 17.15 -4.66 21.56
N LYS A 212 16.20 -4.38 20.64
CA LYS A 212 14.94 -5.09 20.53
C LYS A 212 15.08 -6.29 19.61
N THR A 213 14.06 -7.14 19.58
CA THR A 213 14.05 -8.33 18.73
C THR A 213 12.73 -8.45 17.96
N LEU A 214 12.75 -9.26 16.91
CA LEU A 214 11.62 -9.52 16.05
C LEU A 214 11.60 -11.01 15.70
N LEU A 215 10.42 -11.60 15.69
CA LEU A 215 10.20 -13.01 15.33
C LEU A 215 9.69 -13.12 13.90
N ILE A 216 10.49 -13.68 13.00
CA ILE A 216 10.04 -14.03 11.64
C ILE A 216 9.20 -15.29 11.73
N THR A 217 7.95 -15.21 11.25
CA THR A 217 6.99 -16.31 11.31
C THR A 217 6.69 -16.91 9.94
N ARG A 218 6.89 -16.15 8.84
CA ARG A 218 6.62 -16.62 7.47
C ARG A 218 7.67 -16.11 6.50
N LEU A 219 8.23 -17.02 5.71
CA LEU A 219 9.36 -16.73 4.81
C LEU A 219 9.30 -17.57 3.53
N GLN A 220 10.22 -17.23 2.61
CA GLN A 220 10.55 -18.02 1.43
C GLN A 220 12.07 -17.98 1.25
N ALA A 221 12.74 -19.12 1.32
CA ALA A 221 14.14 -19.23 0.94
C ALA A 221 14.30 -19.13 -0.59
N ALA A 222 15.48 -18.72 -1.05
CA ALA A 222 15.78 -18.64 -2.48
C ALA A 222 15.50 -19.99 -3.18
N GLY A 223 14.73 -19.95 -4.29
CA GLY A 223 14.32 -21.16 -5.03
C GLY A 223 13.24 -22.02 -4.35
N GLY A 224 12.82 -21.69 -3.13
CA GLY A 224 11.82 -22.42 -2.36
C GLY A 224 10.40 -21.90 -2.53
N LYS A 225 9.47 -22.46 -1.75
CA LYS A 225 8.08 -22.01 -1.62
C LYS A 225 7.93 -21.16 -0.36
N GLN A 226 6.92 -20.30 -0.35
CA GLN A 226 6.51 -19.58 0.85
C GLN A 226 5.92 -20.58 1.86
N MET A 227 6.41 -20.53 3.12
CA MET A 227 5.98 -21.42 4.21
C MET A 227 6.15 -20.73 5.57
N SER A 228 5.69 -21.38 6.64
CA SER A 228 6.04 -20.91 7.98
C SER A 228 7.54 -21.06 8.24
N ALA A 229 8.12 -20.18 9.05
CA ALA A 229 9.51 -20.31 9.44
C ALA A 229 9.75 -21.62 10.22
N ALA A 230 8.77 -22.07 11.01
CA ALA A 230 8.81 -23.35 11.72
C ALA A 230 8.94 -24.54 10.74
N ASP A 231 8.11 -24.60 9.70
CA ASP A 231 8.17 -25.69 8.70
C ASP A 231 9.51 -25.67 7.93
N TYR A 232 10.01 -24.49 7.58
CA TYR A 232 11.32 -24.35 6.97
C TYR A 232 12.42 -24.96 7.82
N LEU A 233 12.43 -24.67 9.13
CA LEU A 233 13.45 -25.13 10.09
C LEU A 233 13.42 -26.64 10.34
N LEU A 234 12.29 -27.35 10.12
CA LEU A 234 12.25 -28.81 10.20
C LEU A 234 13.17 -29.47 9.18
N GLY A 235 13.26 -28.91 7.98
CA GLY A 235 14.14 -29.43 6.90
C GLY A 235 15.51 -28.75 6.82
N HIS A 236 15.67 -27.57 7.45
CA HIS A 236 16.86 -26.73 7.33
C HIS A 236 17.21 -26.15 8.71
N PRO A 237 17.71 -26.96 9.64
CA PRO A 237 18.11 -26.47 10.97
C PRO A 237 19.21 -25.42 10.83
N MET A 238 19.07 -24.30 11.53
CA MET A 238 20.05 -23.21 11.55
C MET A 238 20.93 -23.35 12.80
N THR A 239 22.24 -23.46 12.61
CA THR A 239 23.20 -23.47 13.71
C THR A 239 23.63 -22.04 14.03
N LEU A 240 23.50 -21.61 15.30
CA LEU A 240 23.77 -20.26 15.80
C LEU A 240 25.21 -20.13 16.30
#